data_501267bedfd04f452e0d9fda31e11233
#
_entry.id   501267bedfd04f452e0d9fda31e11233
#
_cell.length_a   1.000
_cell.length_b   1.000
_cell.length_c   1.000
_cell.angle_alpha   90.00
_cell.angle_beta   90.00
_cell.angle_gamma   90.00
#
_symmetry.space_group_name_H-M   'P 1'
#
loop_
_entity.id
_entity.type
_entity.pdbx_description
1 polymer ?
#
loop_
_entity_poly.entity_id
_entity_poly.type
_entity_poly.pdbx_seq_one_letter_code
_entity_poly.pdbx_strand_id
1 'polypeptide(L)'
;MITRNRTSVLVLLLLSLLLQSCWNPFRPRMIDNSNDLIHNRTPLELLQNLERAYRERNINIYKSLLAPDFRFELISSEVNLIGIDVNEDGIRDSWWGFDEDVEFTDNLFNHGSTDGVYPSPDQITLRLMVPPEENWETDPELGHEDWIVIACNFDLTLTYLSSNSSLAAGGVARFYLRPSGNRWYIAIWRDESNL
;
A
#
# COMPACT_ATOMS: atom_id res chain seq x y z
N MET A 1 -12.01 -41.02 62.29
CA MET A 1 -12.97 -40.29 61.47
C MET A 1 -12.28 -39.07 60.83
N ILE A 2 -11.17 -39.23 60.07
CA ILE A 2 -10.32 -38.13 59.52
C ILE A 2 -9.90 -38.39 58.08
N THR A 3 -10.59 -39.19 57.27
CA THR A 3 -10.20 -39.51 55.94
C THR A 3 -10.97 -38.73 54.83
N ARG A 4 -11.98 -37.95 55.21
CA ARG A 4 -12.90 -37.29 54.28
C ARG A 4 -12.43 -35.89 53.78
N ASN A 5 -11.48 -35.28 54.47
CA ASN A 5 -10.99 -33.92 54.09
C ASN A 5 -9.84 -33.91 53.10
N ARG A 6 -9.10 -35.01 52.95
CA ARG A 6 -7.92 -35.02 52.02
C ARG A 6 -8.30 -35.09 50.56
N THR A 7 -9.38 -35.81 50.21
CA THR A 7 -9.90 -35.90 48.84
C THR A 7 -10.52 -34.59 48.38
N SER A 8 -11.22 -33.85 49.23
CA SER A 8 -11.79 -32.53 48.89
C SER A 8 -10.72 -31.47 48.64
N VAL A 9 -9.64 -31.51 49.42
CA VAL A 9 -8.51 -30.57 49.23
C VAL A 9 -7.75 -30.88 47.89
N LEU A 10 -7.61 -32.16 47.55
CA LEU A 10 -6.94 -32.58 46.33
C LEU A 10 -7.77 -32.19 45.09
N VAL A 11 -9.10 -32.31 45.13
CA VAL A 11 -9.99 -31.91 44.03
C VAL A 11 -10.00 -30.39 43.88
N LEU A 12 -9.98 -29.60 44.93
CA LEU A 12 -9.88 -28.15 44.90
C LEU A 12 -8.53 -27.69 44.31
N LEU A 13 -7.43 -28.35 44.65
CA LEU A 13 -6.09 -28.07 44.11
C LEU A 13 -6.00 -28.41 42.59
N LEU A 14 -6.62 -29.51 42.17
CA LEU A 14 -6.69 -29.87 40.74
C LEU A 14 -7.56 -28.89 39.95
N LEU A 15 -8.67 -28.43 40.55
CA LEU A 15 -9.56 -27.44 39.90
C LEU A 15 -8.87 -26.08 39.74
N SER A 16 -8.04 -25.67 40.73
CA SER A 16 -7.29 -24.41 40.67
C SER A 16 -6.17 -24.45 39.61
N LEU A 17 -5.58 -25.61 39.36
CA LEU A 17 -4.59 -25.81 38.31
C LEU A 17 -5.21 -25.75 36.88
N LEU A 18 -6.47 -26.16 36.75
CA LEU A 18 -7.19 -26.07 35.46
C LEU A 18 -7.61 -24.63 35.10
N LEU A 19 -7.76 -23.75 36.09
CA LEU A 19 -8.12 -22.34 35.88
C LEU A 19 -6.92 -21.47 35.45
N GLN A 20 -5.69 -21.96 35.58
CA GLN A 20 -4.49 -21.23 35.15
C GLN A 20 -4.10 -21.48 33.67
N SER A 21 -4.84 -22.34 32.95
CA SER A 21 -4.53 -22.69 31.56
C SER A 21 -5.02 -21.67 30.51
N CYS A 22 -5.41 -20.45 30.93
CA CYS A 22 -5.81 -19.40 29.99
C CYS A 22 -4.61 -18.62 29.36
N TRP A 23 -3.38 -19.03 29.64
CA TRP A 23 -2.26 -18.47 28.97
C TRP A 23 -1.93 -19.34 27.72
N ASN A 24 -2.55 -19.01 26.59
CA ASN A 24 -2.23 -19.63 25.31
C ASN A 24 -0.91 -19.03 24.79
N PRO A 25 0.23 -19.75 24.85
CA PRO A 25 1.51 -19.26 24.36
C PRO A 25 1.54 -19.09 22.83
N PHE A 26 0.54 -19.63 22.13
CA PHE A 26 0.36 -19.50 20.68
C PHE A 26 -0.70 -18.44 20.31
N ARG A 27 -1.17 -17.65 21.28
CA ARG A 27 -2.02 -16.53 20.93
C ARG A 27 -1.17 -15.54 20.13
N PRO A 28 -1.42 -15.35 18.82
CA PRO A 28 -0.69 -14.35 18.06
C PRO A 28 -0.91 -13.02 18.77
N ARG A 29 0.18 -12.36 19.16
CA ARG A 29 0.07 -10.96 19.58
C ARG A 29 -0.54 -10.24 18.40
N MET A 30 -1.76 -9.75 18.55
CA MET A 30 -2.25 -8.70 17.70
C MET A 30 -1.29 -7.54 17.93
N ILE A 31 -0.35 -7.36 17.02
CA ILE A 31 0.42 -6.13 16.94
C ILE A 31 -0.64 -5.11 16.56
N ASP A 32 -0.98 -4.25 17.51
CA ASP A 32 -1.84 -3.10 17.23
C ASP A 32 -1.02 -2.16 16.38
N ASN A 33 -1.13 -2.33 15.05
CA ASN A 33 -0.41 -1.55 14.05
C ASN A 33 -0.93 -0.11 13.95
N SER A 34 -1.86 0.29 14.81
CA SER A 34 -2.45 1.63 14.82
C SER A 34 -1.43 2.74 15.15
N ASN A 35 -0.22 2.38 15.61
CA ASN A 35 0.88 3.29 15.91
C ASN A 35 2.19 2.93 15.20
N ASP A 36 2.17 2.04 14.21
CA ASP A 36 3.36 1.77 13.42
C ASP A 36 3.59 2.97 12.50
N LEU A 37 4.36 3.93 13.02
CA LEU A 37 4.77 5.11 12.26
C LEU A 37 5.43 4.65 10.98
N ILE A 38 4.84 5.01 9.85
CA ILE A 38 5.42 4.69 8.56
C ILE A 38 6.73 5.44 8.43
N HIS A 39 7.80 4.69 8.38
CA HIS A 39 9.13 5.21 8.19
C HIS A 39 9.48 5.08 6.71
N ASN A 40 9.66 6.21 6.04
CA ASN A 40 10.16 6.28 4.66
C ASN A 40 11.57 6.89 4.71
N ARG A 41 12.49 6.25 5.45
CA ARG A 41 13.85 6.78 5.67
C ARG A 41 14.75 6.56 4.46
N THR A 42 14.39 5.61 3.61
CA THR A 42 15.10 5.29 2.38
C THR A 42 14.11 5.18 1.22
N PRO A 43 14.58 5.37 -0.03
CA PRO A 43 13.79 5.11 -1.23
C PRO A 43 13.16 3.71 -1.24
N LEU A 44 13.92 2.70 -0.84
CA LEU A 44 13.44 1.31 -0.80
C LEU A 44 12.31 1.11 0.22
N GLU A 45 12.45 1.66 1.46
CA GLU A 45 11.38 1.61 2.46
C GLU A 45 10.10 2.30 1.95
N LEU A 46 10.24 3.42 1.24
CA LEU A 46 9.11 4.14 0.64
C LEU A 46 8.35 3.24 -0.33
N LEU A 47 9.04 2.58 -1.26
CA LEU A 47 8.42 1.68 -2.25
C LEU A 47 7.83 0.41 -1.60
N GLN A 48 8.47 -0.14 -0.58
CA GLN A 48 7.91 -1.24 0.22
C GLN A 48 6.62 -0.83 0.96
N ASN A 49 6.58 0.41 1.45
CA ASN A 49 5.36 0.95 2.07
C ASN A 49 4.26 1.23 1.02
N LEU A 50 4.59 1.51 -0.23
CA LEU A 50 3.63 1.58 -1.32
C LEU A 50 2.97 0.20 -1.56
N GLU A 51 3.76 -0.88 -1.68
CA GLU A 51 3.22 -2.24 -1.77
C GLU A 51 2.36 -2.59 -0.55
N ARG A 52 2.77 -2.16 0.64
CA ARG A 52 2.01 -2.35 1.89
C ARG A 52 0.67 -1.61 1.85
N ALA A 53 0.64 -0.35 1.39
CA ALA A 53 -0.58 0.44 1.28
C ALA A 53 -1.64 -0.26 0.42
N TYR A 54 -1.23 -0.80 -0.72
CA TYR A 54 -2.09 -1.58 -1.62
C TYR A 54 -2.57 -2.87 -0.97
N ARG A 55 -1.67 -3.67 -0.39
CA ARG A 55 -2.01 -4.94 0.27
C ARG A 55 -2.97 -4.76 1.44
N GLU A 56 -2.80 -3.69 2.24
CA GLU A 56 -3.64 -3.37 3.38
C GLU A 56 -4.86 -2.52 3.00
N ARG A 57 -4.94 -2.08 1.73
CA ARG A 57 -5.96 -1.16 1.22
C ARG A 57 -6.10 0.07 2.12
N ASN A 58 -4.97 0.59 2.55
CA ASN A 58 -4.90 1.67 3.54
C ASN A 58 -4.58 3.00 2.87
N ILE A 59 -5.62 3.78 2.62
CA ILE A 59 -5.49 5.09 1.98
C ILE A 59 -4.68 6.08 2.80
N ASN A 60 -4.65 5.97 4.14
CA ASN A 60 -3.86 6.86 4.97
C ASN A 60 -2.36 6.58 4.85
N ILE A 61 -1.99 5.29 4.73
CA ILE A 61 -0.62 4.92 4.37
C ILE A 61 -0.29 5.54 3.03
N TYR A 62 -1.09 5.23 2.00
CA TYR A 62 -0.88 5.72 0.64
C TYR A 62 -0.64 7.22 0.58
N LYS A 63 -1.56 8.03 1.12
CA LYS A 63 -1.44 9.50 1.22
C LYS A 63 -0.13 9.96 1.84
N SER A 64 0.34 9.25 2.86
CA SER A 64 1.56 9.64 3.60
C SER A 64 2.85 9.39 2.82
N LEU A 65 2.78 8.64 1.71
CA LEU A 65 3.92 8.36 0.82
C LEU A 65 4.09 9.42 -0.25
N LEU A 66 3.01 10.13 -0.61
CA LEU A 66 3.00 11.11 -1.69
C LEU A 66 3.49 12.48 -1.20
N ALA A 67 4.20 13.19 -2.06
CA ALA A 67 4.53 14.60 -1.83
C ALA A 67 3.26 15.47 -1.95
N PRO A 68 3.18 16.63 -1.27
CA PRO A 68 2.01 17.51 -1.37
C PRO A 68 1.73 18.03 -2.79
N ASP A 69 2.76 18.11 -3.62
CA ASP A 69 2.73 18.50 -5.03
C ASP A 69 2.91 17.31 -5.98
N PHE A 70 2.52 16.12 -5.53
CA PHE A 70 2.58 14.88 -6.29
C PHE A 70 1.90 15.00 -7.65
N ARG A 71 2.47 14.29 -8.63
CA ARG A 71 1.88 14.10 -9.97
C ARG A 71 1.96 12.66 -10.40
N PHE A 72 0.85 12.16 -10.92
CA PHE A 72 0.86 10.96 -11.74
C PHE A 72 0.92 11.39 -13.21
N GLU A 73 1.79 10.78 -14.00
CA GLU A 73 2.00 11.12 -15.41
C GLU A 73 1.80 9.90 -16.30
N LEU A 74 1.07 10.11 -17.40
CA LEU A 74 0.82 9.13 -18.44
C LEU A 74 1.77 9.35 -19.62
N ILE A 75 2.12 8.27 -20.32
CA ILE A 75 2.72 8.39 -21.66
C ILE A 75 1.68 8.87 -22.66
N SER A 76 2.15 9.57 -23.70
CA SER A 76 1.27 10.24 -24.68
C SER A 76 0.28 9.30 -25.38
N SER A 77 0.61 8.02 -25.54
CA SER A 77 -0.27 7.00 -26.14
C SER A 77 -1.50 6.70 -25.31
N GLU A 78 -1.44 6.91 -23.99
CA GLU A 78 -2.51 6.56 -23.05
C GLU A 78 -3.44 7.72 -22.72
N VAL A 79 -3.02 8.96 -22.98
CA VAL A 79 -3.81 10.16 -22.64
C VAL A 79 -5.23 10.08 -23.18
N ASN A 80 -5.40 9.60 -24.41
CA ASN A 80 -6.72 9.47 -25.03
C ASN A 80 -7.57 8.31 -24.47
N LEU A 81 -6.94 7.35 -23.79
CA LEU A 81 -7.62 6.17 -23.23
C LEU A 81 -8.05 6.41 -21.79
N ILE A 82 -7.13 6.84 -20.95
CA ILE A 82 -7.32 6.93 -19.49
C ILE A 82 -7.03 8.33 -18.92
N GLY A 83 -6.51 9.28 -19.73
CA GLY A 83 -6.29 10.66 -19.27
C GLY A 83 -7.62 11.31 -18.80
N ILE A 84 -7.52 12.19 -17.84
CA ILE A 84 -8.63 12.97 -17.29
C ILE A 84 -8.49 14.45 -17.66
N ASP A 85 -9.57 15.17 -17.65
CA ASP A 85 -9.60 16.63 -17.84
C ASP A 85 -9.51 17.30 -16.45
N VAL A 86 -8.29 17.57 -16.01
CA VAL A 86 -8.03 18.10 -14.65
C VAL A 86 -8.50 19.53 -14.49
N ASN A 87 -8.43 20.31 -15.56
CA ASN A 87 -8.70 21.76 -15.54
C ASN A 87 -10.07 22.13 -16.16
N GLU A 88 -10.87 21.14 -16.55
CA GLU A 88 -12.22 21.28 -17.13
C GLU A 88 -12.25 22.10 -18.45
N ASP A 89 -11.18 22.05 -19.25
CA ASP A 89 -11.10 22.74 -20.53
C ASP A 89 -11.60 21.92 -21.73
N GLY A 90 -12.02 20.69 -21.48
CA GLY A 90 -12.52 19.73 -22.47
C GLY A 90 -11.41 18.91 -23.13
N ILE A 91 -10.18 19.04 -22.68
CA ILE A 91 -9.00 18.31 -23.18
C ILE A 91 -8.50 17.38 -22.08
N ARG A 92 -8.18 16.14 -22.44
CA ARG A 92 -7.60 15.20 -21.47
C ARG A 92 -6.14 15.54 -21.22
N ASP A 93 -5.80 15.68 -19.94
CA ASP A 93 -4.43 15.90 -19.50
C ASP A 93 -3.64 14.59 -19.45
N SER A 94 -2.32 14.71 -19.61
CA SER A 94 -1.38 13.59 -19.45
C SER A 94 -0.93 13.38 -18.01
N TRP A 95 -1.55 14.08 -17.08
CA TRP A 95 -1.20 14.01 -15.67
C TRP A 95 -2.40 14.39 -14.79
N TRP A 96 -2.32 13.99 -13.50
CA TRP A 96 -3.20 14.48 -12.44
C TRP A 96 -2.45 14.63 -11.13
N GLY A 97 -3.04 15.37 -10.20
CA GLY A 97 -2.41 15.72 -8.95
C GLY A 97 -2.71 14.77 -7.80
N PHE A 98 -2.33 15.23 -6.61
CA PHE A 98 -2.47 14.48 -5.35
C PHE A 98 -3.93 14.14 -5.04
N ASP A 99 -4.85 15.09 -5.18
CA ASP A 99 -6.24 14.90 -4.75
C ASP A 99 -6.98 13.89 -5.63
N GLU A 100 -6.81 13.99 -6.94
CA GLU A 100 -7.41 13.06 -7.92
C GLU A 100 -6.83 11.65 -7.74
N ASP A 101 -5.52 11.55 -7.58
CA ASP A 101 -4.84 10.26 -7.43
C ASP A 101 -5.26 9.54 -6.15
N VAL A 102 -5.40 10.30 -5.07
CA VAL A 102 -5.91 9.78 -3.80
C VAL A 102 -7.36 9.34 -3.93
N GLU A 103 -8.22 10.08 -4.64
CA GLU A 103 -9.61 9.69 -4.88
C GLU A 103 -9.70 8.41 -5.68
N PHE A 104 -8.92 8.27 -6.77
CA PHE A 104 -8.88 7.05 -7.57
C PHE A 104 -8.40 5.84 -6.77
N THR A 105 -7.36 6.03 -5.96
CA THR A 105 -6.83 4.97 -5.13
C THR A 105 -7.79 4.59 -4.00
N ASP A 106 -8.48 5.54 -3.39
CA ASP A 106 -9.50 5.26 -2.37
C ASP A 106 -10.70 4.53 -2.96
N ASN A 107 -11.13 4.91 -4.17
CA ASN A 107 -12.16 4.19 -4.91
C ASN A 107 -11.72 2.75 -5.20
N LEU A 108 -10.51 2.53 -5.66
CA LEU A 108 -9.95 1.19 -5.86
C LEU A 108 -9.92 0.39 -4.56
N PHE A 109 -9.50 0.99 -3.45
CA PHE A 109 -9.34 0.29 -2.18
C PHE A 109 -10.67 -0.02 -1.51
N ASN A 110 -11.63 0.92 -1.51
CA ASN A 110 -12.73 0.90 -0.57
C ASN A 110 -14.13 0.95 -1.21
N HIS A 111 -14.27 1.53 -2.40
CA HIS A 111 -15.59 1.86 -2.96
C HIS A 111 -15.91 1.13 -4.26
N GLY A 112 -14.92 0.75 -5.06
CA GLY A 112 -15.10 0.22 -6.42
C GLY A 112 -15.20 1.34 -7.45
N SER A 113 -15.63 0.99 -8.67
CA SER A 113 -15.78 1.98 -9.75
C SER A 113 -16.93 2.95 -9.49
N THR A 114 -16.75 4.21 -9.90
CA THR A 114 -17.75 5.28 -9.70
C THR A 114 -19.07 5.02 -10.41
N ASP A 115 -19.05 4.24 -11.49
CA ASP A 115 -20.26 3.81 -12.23
C ASP A 115 -20.95 2.60 -11.58
N GLY A 116 -20.37 2.04 -10.51
CA GLY A 116 -20.92 0.89 -9.79
C GLY A 116 -20.81 -0.44 -10.51
N VAL A 117 -20.11 -0.51 -11.64
CA VAL A 117 -19.94 -1.75 -12.44
C VAL A 117 -18.97 -2.72 -11.75
N TYR A 118 -17.92 -2.21 -11.18
CA TYR A 118 -16.90 -3.02 -10.49
C TYR A 118 -16.91 -2.70 -8.99
N PRO A 119 -17.14 -3.69 -8.12
CA PRO A 119 -16.99 -3.50 -6.68
C PRO A 119 -15.51 -3.30 -6.34
N SER A 120 -15.21 -2.80 -5.13
CA SER A 120 -13.84 -2.82 -4.63
C SER A 120 -13.35 -4.27 -4.53
N PRO A 121 -12.09 -4.57 -4.90
CA PRO A 121 -11.56 -5.93 -4.82
C PRO A 121 -11.41 -6.39 -3.36
N ASP A 122 -11.59 -7.69 -3.12
CA ASP A 122 -11.40 -8.28 -1.80
C ASP A 122 -9.92 -8.26 -1.38
N GLN A 123 -9.01 -8.44 -2.36
CA GLN A 123 -7.57 -8.40 -2.16
C GLN A 123 -6.89 -7.64 -3.29
N ILE A 124 -5.88 -6.87 -2.93
CA ILE A 124 -5.00 -6.17 -3.87
C ILE A 124 -3.57 -6.58 -3.59
N THR A 125 -2.84 -6.94 -4.62
CA THR A 125 -1.41 -7.21 -4.55
C THR A 125 -0.70 -6.34 -5.57
N LEU A 126 0.08 -5.40 -5.10
CA LEU A 126 1.07 -4.67 -5.90
C LEU A 126 2.44 -5.26 -5.59
N ARG A 127 3.19 -5.58 -6.62
CA ARG A 127 4.59 -6.03 -6.53
C ARG A 127 5.45 -5.13 -7.40
N LEU A 128 6.49 -4.56 -6.81
CA LEU A 128 7.47 -3.73 -7.48
C LEU A 128 8.80 -4.49 -7.59
N MET A 129 9.29 -4.67 -8.80
CA MET A 129 10.60 -5.30 -9.04
C MET A 129 11.68 -4.22 -9.05
N VAL A 130 11.98 -3.69 -7.84
CA VAL A 130 12.95 -2.61 -7.67
C VAL A 130 14.35 -3.10 -8.02
N PRO A 131 15.05 -2.44 -8.96
CA PRO A 131 16.41 -2.81 -9.33
C PRO A 131 17.40 -2.50 -8.18
N PRO A 132 18.60 -3.12 -8.20
CA PRO A 132 19.68 -2.78 -7.29
C PRO A 132 20.01 -1.29 -7.30
N GLU A 133 20.48 -0.77 -6.16
CA GLU A 133 20.72 0.67 -5.93
C GLU A 133 21.70 1.28 -6.94
N GLU A 134 22.68 0.50 -7.40
CA GLU A 134 23.64 0.92 -8.43
C GLU A 134 23.00 1.24 -9.81
N ASN A 135 21.74 0.86 -10.01
CA ASN A 135 20.97 1.15 -11.22
C ASN A 135 19.96 2.30 -11.04
N TRP A 136 19.96 2.94 -9.87
CA TRP A 136 19.12 4.10 -9.65
C TRP A 136 19.75 5.33 -10.29
N GLU A 137 18.91 6.22 -10.77
CA GLU A 137 19.31 7.44 -11.46
C GLU A 137 19.10 8.66 -10.56
N THR A 138 19.75 9.77 -10.87
CA THR A 138 19.42 11.09 -10.33
C THR A 138 18.56 11.82 -11.32
N ASP A 139 17.63 12.66 -10.85
CA ASP A 139 16.85 13.50 -11.75
C ASP A 139 17.74 14.60 -12.35
N PRO A 140 17.81 14.73 -13.70
CA PRO A 140 18.62 15.76 -14.33
C PRO A 140 17.99 17.17 -14.28
N GLU A 141 16.78 17.32 -13.76
CA GLU A 141 16.10 18.61 -13.70
C GLU A 141 16.76 19.54 -12.67
N LEU A 142 16.90 20.81 -13.04
CA LEU A 142 17.46 21.83 -12.13
C LEU A 142 16.61 21.98 -10.87
N GLY A 143 17.23 21.86 -9.70
CA GLY A 143 16.56 21.90 -8.41
C GLY A 143 16.14 20.51 -7.88
N HIS A 144 16.44 19.43 -8.63
CA HIS A 144 16.19 18.05 -8.25
C HIS A 144 17.48 17.26 -8.01
N GLU A 145 18.57 17.93 -7.66
CA GLU A 145 19.91 17.33 -7.56
C GLU A 145 19.99 16.22 -6.49
N ASP A 146 19.07 16.21 -5.53
CA ASP A 146 18.95 15.22 -4.46
C ASP A 146 17.82 14.19 -4.68
N TRP A 147 17.12 14.26 -5.81
CA TRP A 147 16.07 13.31 -6.14
C TRP A 147 16.66 12.02 -6.71
N ILE A 148 16.02 10.90 -6.34
CA ILE A 148 16.34 9.59 -6.87
C ILE A 148 15.23 9.15 -7.82
N VAL A 149 15.64 8.65 -8.98
CA VAL A 149 14.72 8.10 -10.00
C VAL A 149 14.88 6.59 -10.06
N ILE A 150 13.78 5.87 -9.85
CA ILE A 150 13.75 4.41 -9.90
C ILE A 150 12.72 3.96 -10.92
N ALA A 151 13.21 3.34 -12.00
CA ALA A 151 12.35 2.63 -12.94
C ALA A 151 12.29 1.16 -12.56
N CYS A 152 11.09 0.62 -12.40
CA CYS A 152 10.89 -0.79 -12.07
C CYS A 152 9.67 -1.37 -12.79
N ASN A 153 9.73 -2.67 -13.07
CA ASN A 153 8.52 -3.38 -13.47
C ASN A 153 7.58 -3.50 -12.28
N PHE A 154 6.28 -3.51 -12.55
CA PHE A 154 5.26 -3.79 -11.55
C PHE A 154 4.28 -4.86 -12.01
N ASP A 155 3.72 -5.58 -11.06
CA ASP A 155 2.57 -6.46 -11.22
C ASP A 155 1.49 -6.03 -10.22
N LEU A 156 0.30 -5.70 -10.72
CA LEU A 156 -0.88 -5.40 -9.92
C LEU A 156 -1.92 -6.50 -10.15
N THR A 157 -2.38 -7.11 -9.07
CA THR A 157 -3.45 -8.12 -9.11
C THR A 157 -4.59 -7.70 -8.20
N LEU A 158 -5.80 -7.67 -8.74
CA LEU A 158 -7.06 -7.44 -8.05
C LEU A 158 -7.83 -8.74 -7.99
N THR A 159 -8.21 -9.20 -6.79
CA THR A 159 -8.94 -10.47 -6.59
C THR A 159 -10.34 -10.20 -6.07
N TYR A 160 -11.33 -10.85 -6.69
CA TYR A 160 -12.74 -10.76 -6.37
C TYR A 160 -13.24 -12.16 -5.96
N LEU A 161 -13.37 -12.40 -4.65
CA LEU A 161 -13.73 -13.72 -4.11
C LEU A 161 -15.17 -14.11 -4.45
N SER A 162 -16.09 -13.13 -4.48
CA SER A 162 -17.51 -13.35 -4.77
C SER A 162 -17.74 -13.90 -6.18
N SER A 163 -16.97 -13.47 -7.17
CA SER A 163 -17.04 -13.91 -8.56
C SER A 163 -15.98 -14.95 -8.92
N ASN A 164 -15.11 -15.30 -7.97
CA ASN A 164 -13.95 -16.19 -8.21
C ASN A 164 -13.12 -15.75 -9.43
N SER A 165 -12.85 -14.45 -9.52
CA SER A 165 -12.15 -13.83 -10.65
C SER A 165 -10.99 -12.97 -10.16
N SER A 166 -10.05 -12.70 -11.06
CA SER A 166 -8.97 -11.74 -10.83
C SER A 166 -8.72 -10.91 -12.09
N LEU A 167 -8.33 -9.67 -11.88
CA LEU A 167 -7.78 -8.79 -12.91
C LEU A 167 -6.30 -8.59 -12.63
N ALA A 168 -5.50 -8.52 -13.68
CA ALA A 168 -4.07 -8.27 -13.56
C ALA A 168 -3.66 -7.19 -14.55
N ALA A 169 -2.77 -6.31 -14.09
CA ALA A 169 -2.07 -5.33 -14.90
C ALA A 169 -0.59 -5.38 -14.56
N GLY A 170 0.26 -5.08 -15.52
CA GLY A 170 1.69 -5.02 -15.31
C GLY A 170 2.33 -4.10 -16.35
N GLY A 171 3.47 -3.55 -16.00
CA GLY A 171 4.16 -2.60 -16.86
C GLY A 171 5.43 -2.07 -16.23
N VAL A 172 5.82 -0.87 -16.63
CA VAL A 172 6.96 -0.14 -16.09
C VAL A 172 6.47 1.12 -15.39
N ALA A 173 6.84 1.27 -14.13
CA ALA A 173 6.63 2.48 -13.34
C ALA A 173 7.97 3.19 -13.12
N ARG A 174 8.00 4.49 -13.33
CA ARG A 174 9.15 5.34 -12.99
C ARG A 174 8.78 6.28 -11.87
N PHE A 175 9.44 6.11 -10.74
CA PHE A 175 9.22 6.92 -9.55
C PHE A 175 10.31 7.96 -9.39
N TYR A 176 9.92 9.21 -9.24
CA TYR A 176 10.81 10.31 -8.86
C TYR A 176 10.62 10.56 -7.36
N LEU A 177 11.63 10.22 -6.59
CA LEU A 177 11.59 10.21 -5.14
C LEU A 177 12.35 11.42 -4.60
N ARG A 178 11.68 12.22 -3.80
CA ARG A 178 12.20 13.45 -3.21
C ARG A 178 12.44 13.30 -1.71
N PRO A 179 13.66 13.61 -1.21
CA PRO A 179 13.88 13.69 0.22
C PRO A 179 13.25 14.96 0.81
N SER A 180 12.74 14.86 2.04
CA SER A 180 12.32 16.02 2.83
C SER A 180 12.58 15.73 4.31
N GLY A 181 13.52 16.44 4.90
CA GLY A 181 14.02 16.16 6.24
C GLY A 181 14.68 14.78 6.31
N ASN A 182 14.12 13.89 7.13
CA ASN A 182 14.59 12.51 7.29
C ASN A 182 13.68 11.48 6.62
N ARG A 183 12.86 11.90 5.67
CA ARG A 183 11.87 11.06 4.97
C ARG A 183 11.97 11.25 3.47
N TRP A 184 11.53 10.22 2.75
CA TRP A 184 11.35 10.23 1.30
C TRP A 184 9.88 10.26 0.95
N TYR A 185 9.55 10.86 -0.21
CA TYR A 185 8.21 10.97 -0.75
C TYR A 185 8.23 10.69 -2.24
N ILE A 186 7.15 10.14 -2.77
CA ILE A 186 6.93 10.05 -4.21
C ILE A 186 6.46 11.42 -4.68
N ALA A 187 7.27 12.09 -5.47
CA ALA A 187 6.92 13.39 -6.05
C ALA A 187 6.28 13.24 -7.43
N ILE A 188 6.80 12.30 -8.25
CA ILE A 188 6.20 11.96 -9.54
C ILE A 188 6.15 10.43 -9.67
N TRP A 189 5.02 9.91 -10.13
CA TRP A 189 4.87 8.55 -10.60
C TRP A 189 4.50 8.60 -12.07
N ARG A 190 5.41 8.17 -12.93
CA ARG A 190 5.15 8.07 -14.37
C ARG A 190 4.85 6.62 -14.73
N ASP A 191 3.71 6.39 -15.36
CA ASP A 191 3.42 5.11 -15.98
C ASP A 191 4.09 5.09 -17.39
N GLU A 192 5.00 4.13 -17.58
CA GLU A 192 5.69 3.92 -18.86
C GLU A 192 5.25 2.59 -19.50
N SER A 193 4.12 2.04 -19.06
CA SER A 193 3.54 0.83 -19.65
C SER A 193 3.02 1.13 -21.05
N ASN A 194 3.22 0.19 -21.98
CA ASN A 194 2.55 0.22 -23.27
C ASN A 194 1.37 -0.74 -23.18
N LEU A 195 0.15 -0.21 -23.18
CA LEU A 195 -1.10 -0.98 -23.22
C LEU A 195 -1.33 -1.61 -24.59
#